data_5cb92d607ffc8d6741d25250c4b940e4
#
_entry.id   5cb92d607ffc8d6741d25250c4b940e4
#
_cell.length_a   1.000
_cell.length_b   1.000
_cell.length_c   1.000
_cell.angle_alpha   90.00
_cell.angle_beta   90.00
_cell.angle_gamma   90.00
#
_symmetry.space_group_name_H-M   'P 1'
#
loop_
_entity.id
_entity.type
_entity.pdbx_description
1 polymer ?
#
loop_
_entity_poly.entity_id
_entity_poly.type
_entity_poly.pdbx_seq_one_letter_code
_entity_poly.pdbx_strand_id
1 'polypeptide(L)'
;LIAELSAPTSARTDLLVGLDGNGDGIPQAGEQLCARTGIGAIKRCELDLEFGAGAAVRRYWLMAQNRAAGPGGRDAVRLGGAAVLLAGPEALRDGSLVVSGPGQHTNGTALGLRLAWSRPDMVPNERWFGAVEFIGVRGGEPLGRSLVEVRALQSMALGSQVLVPAGAPLPLRLLPGVAHEQIIIDVPANASRLTVDLNGAGAGNVDLHLAPAAAESFDPNIGTAPPRSFAVGSALGAAASKRVEISGVNLRPGRWFVTPTNRGPGVASLALAATLETSGAPPRMRDNLFVNPERSNTGWFLNRAGDLLALAWYTYDDERRPTWYFAVGPGGNAPVWRQTLLRYTRGVEADVGRPVGEVVLTRVGADRLHVGWKLDGRWGAEPLFELAQPSCQTINGLTAEFTGNWYQVTERGFGLNTFTMSGVEAYVPYLYDDRGNPRWVIALANLPNDGVIPMLQFDGQCPSCAFAPGTGRPAGTLTRSFSSPRAGQGRFQIQLLAPLSGSAITEAPIARLTDDLACGR
;
A
#
# COMPACT_ATOMS: atom_id res chain seq x y z
N LEU A 1 1.31 -29.28 12.74
CA LEU A 1 2.25 -28.61 11.84
C LEU A 1 1.48 -27.73 10.87
N ILE A 2 1.89 -26.51 10.74
CA ILE A 2 1.35 -25.54 9.78
C ILE A 2 2.46 -25.23 8.80
N ALA A 3 2.17 -25.29 7.51
CA ALA A 3 3.05 -24.82 6.45
C ALA A 3 2.30 -23.86 5.54
N GLU A 4 2.91 -22.74 5.22
CA GLU A 4 2.30 -21.72 4.38
C GLU A 4 3.27 -21.23 3.31
N LEU A 5 2.74 -21.06 2.10
CA LEU A 5 3.45 -20.50 0.98
C LEU A 5 2.70 -19.25 0.51
N SER A 6 3.42 -18.18 0.31
CA SER A 6 2.94 -16.96 -0.37
C SER A 6 3.81 -16.69 -1.58
N ALA A 7 3.17 -16.57 -2.75
CA ALA A 7 3.80 -16.32 -4.03
C ALA A 7 2.99 -15.28 -4.83
N PRO A 8 3.03 -13.99 -4.42
CA PRO A 8 2.14 -12.96 -4.94
C PRO A 8 2.36 -12.64 -6.44
N THR A 9 3.53 -12.96 -6.97
CA THR A 9 3.90 -12.68 -8.37
C THR A 9 3.76 -13.88 -9.29
N SER A 10 3.60 -15.10 -8.73
CA SER A 10 3.49 -16.32 -9.51
C SER A 10 2.08 -16.54 -10.02
N ALA A 11 1.97 -16.92 -11.30
CA ALA A 11 0.71 -17.34 -11.87
C ALA A 11 0.26 -18.69 -11.28
N ARG A 12 1.21 -19.57 -10.93
CA ARG A 12 0.90 -20.89 -10.38
C ARG A 12 2.09 -21.49 -9.62
N THR A 13 1.97 -21.50 -8.30
CA THR A 13 2.94 -22.14 -7.40
C THR A 13 2.22 -23.16 -6.53
N ASP A 14 2.80 -24.33 -6.33
CA ASP A 14 2.26 -25.38 -5.47
C ASP A 14 3.05 -25.46 -4.15
N LEU A 15 2.36 -25.77 -3.05
CA LEU A 15 2.94 -26.08 -1.77
C LEU A 15 2.79 -27.60 -1.52
N LEU A 16 3.90 -28.25 -1.27
CA LEU A 16 3.96 -29.66 -0.91
C LEU A 16 4.63 -29.79 0.46
N VAL A 17 4.11 -30.66 1.30
CA VAL A 17 4.65 -30.93 2.65
C VAL A 17 4.70 -32.42 2.85
N GLY A 18 5.81 -32.91 3.38
CA GLY A 18 5.97 -34.34 3.67
C GLY A 18 6.84 -34.61 4.88
N LEU A 19 6.89 -35.87 5.28
CA LEU A 19 7.75 -36.41 6.33
C LEU A 19 8.92 -37.13 5.70
N ASP A 20 10.14 -36.68 6.00
CA ASP A 20 11.38 -37.40 5.63
C ASP A 20 11.46 -38.68 6.48
N GLY A 21 10.82 -39.73 5.98
CA GLY A 21 10.67 -40.98 6.71
C GLY A 21 11.90 -41.89 6.67
N ASN A 22 12.73 -41.76 5.64
CA ASN A 22 13.97 -42.50 5.44
C ASN A 22 15.22 -41.73 5.89
N GLY A 23 15.08 -40.45 6.21
CA GLY A 23 16.17 -39.60 6.73
C GLY A 23 17.19 -39.17 5.69
N ASP A 24 16.90 -39.29 4.38
CA ASP A 24 17.82 -38.97 3.30
C ASP A 24 17.84 -37.47 2.93
N GLY A 25 16.89 -36.68 3.45
CA GLY A 25 16.76 -35.25 3.18
C GLY A 25 16.23 -34.93 1.78
N ILE A 26 15.74 -35.92 1.02
CA ILE A 26 15.25 -35.77 -0.35
C ILE A 26 13.72 -35.96 -0.36
N PRO A 27 12.92 -34.96 -0.75
CA PRO A 27 11.48 -35.10 -0.85
C PRO A 27 11.05 -36.19 -1.83
N GLN A 28 10.25 -37.14 -1.37
CA GLN A 28 9.73 -38.25 -2.16
C GLN A 28 8.22 -38.26 -2.19
N ALA A 29 7.63 -38.76 -3.30
CA ALA A 29 6.18 -38.78 -3.47
C ALA A 29 5.45 -39.64 -2.40
N GLY A 30 6.07 -40.72 -1.96
CA GLY A 30 5.53 -41.58 -0.89
C GLY A 30 5.56 -40.95 0.51
N GLU A 31 6.27 -39.89 0.69
CA GLU A 31 6.42 -39.15 1.95
C GLU A 31 5.47 -37.93 2.04
N GLN A 32 4.77 -37.62 0.95
CA GLN A 32 3.92 -36.44 0.89
C GLN A 32 2.69 -36.60 1.78
N LEU A 33 2.50 -35.67 2.70
CA LEU A 33 1.36 -35.62 3.62
C LEU A 33 0.30 -34.58 3.19
N CYS A 34 0.72 -33.51 2.54
CA CYS A 34 -0.18 -32.46 2.06
C CYS A 34 0.31 -31.86 0.75
N ALA A 35 -0.64 -31.61 -0.15
CA ALA A 35 -0.43 -30.85 -1.36
C ALA A 35 -1.48 -29.76 -1.49
N ARG A 36 -1.07 -28.54 -1.78
CA ARG A 36 -1.94 -27.42 -2.17
C ARG A 36 -1.50 -26.93 -3.53
N THR A 37 -2.25 -27.27 -4.53
CA THR A 37 -1.96 -27.01 -5.94
C THR A 37 -2.98 -26.03 -6.54
N GLY A 38 -2.71 -25.54 -7.74
CA GLY A 38 -3.64 -24.70 -8.50
C GLY A 38 -3.35 -23.20 -8.40
N ILE A 39 -4.35 -22.40 -8.77
CA ILE A 39 -4.27 -20.92 -8.79
C ILE A 39 -4.46 -20.39 -7.38
N GLY A 40 -3.76 -19.33 -7.02
CA GLY A 40 -3.86 -18.61 -5.74
C GLY A 40 -2.49 -18.30 -5.14
N ALA A 41 -2.36 -17.05 -4.68
CA ALA A 41 -1.09 -16.53 -4.17
C ALA A 41 -0.70 -17.10 -2.79
N ILE A 42 -1.67 -17.58 -2.02
CA ILE A 42 -1.45 -18.14 -0.68
C ILE A 42 -1.92 -19.58 -0.64
N LYS A 43 -1.06 -20.46 -0.14
CA LYS A 43 -1.37 -21.87 0.07
C LYS A 43 -1.01 -22.27 1.48
N ARG A 44 -1.84 -23.08 2.11
CA ARG A 44 -1.64 -23.49 3.50
C ARG A 44 -1.96 -24.97 3.69
N CYS A 45 -1.05 -25.68 4.31
CA CYS A 45 -1.22 -27.03 4.84
C CYS A 45 -1.30 -26.99 6.35
N GLU A 46 -2.31 -27.62 6.91
CA GLU A 46 -2.44 -27.88 8.34
C GLU A 46 -2.46 -29.39 8.52
N LEU A 47 -1.54 -29.89 9.32
CA LEU A 47 -1.39 -31.32 9.60
C LEU A 47 -1.52 -31.53 11.09
N ASP A 48 -2.48 -32.35 11.49
CA ASP A 48 -2.58 -32.89 12.83
C ASP A 48 -1.77 -34.19 12.89
N LEU A 49 -0.72 -34.19 13.71
CA LEU A 49 0.29 -35.22 13.71
C LEU A 49 0.39 -35.79 15.14
N GLU A 50 0.24 -37.09 15.26
CA GLU A 50 0.44 -37.79 16.52
C GLU A 50 1.86 -38.30 16.66
N PHE A 51 2.46 -38.05 17.82
CA PHE A 51 3.78 -38.53 18.17
C PHE A 51 3.64 -39.53 19.31
N GLY A 52 4.09 -40.76 19.10
CA GLY A 52 4.18 -41.75 20.16
C GLY A 52 5.18 -41.30 21.25
N ALA A 53 4.95 -41.73 22.49
CA ALA A 53 5.87 -41.49 23.59
C ALA A 53 7.27 -42.02 23.25
N GLY A 54 8.29 -41.17 23.38
CA GLY A 54 9.67 -41.51 23.03
C GLY A 54 10.04 -41.39 21.54
N ALA A 55 9.19 -40.75 20.75
CA ALA A 55 9.48 -40.54 19.33
C ALA A 55 10.76 -39.71 19.13
N ALA A 56 11.66 -40.22 18.29
CA ALA A 56 12.83 -39.49 17.83
C ALA A 56 12.44 -38.23 17.07
N VAL A 57 13.37 -37.31 16.95
CA VAL A 57 13.21 -36.11 16.11
C VAL A 57 12.74 -36.52 14.72
N ARG A 58 11.61 -35.95 14.28
CA ARG A 58 11.10 -36.15 12.92
C ARG A 58 11.46 -34.95 12.07
N ARG A 59 11.85 -35.21 10.83
CA ARG A 59 12.14 -34.18 9.85
C ARG A 59 10.99 -34.06 8.87
N TYR A 60 10.56 -32.83 8.64
CA TYR A 60 9.55 -32.53 7.63
C TYR A 60 10.20 -31.68 6.55
N TRP A 61 9.84 -31.94 5.32
CA TRP A 61 10.24 -31.11 4.21
C TRP A 61 9.04 -30.26 3.73
N LEU A 62 9.34 -29.03 3.32
CA LEU A 62 8.41 -28.10 2.71
C LEU A 62 8.97 -27.73 1.34
N MET A 63 8.17 -27.91 0.31
CA MET A 63 8.57 -27.63 -1.06
C MET A 63 7.61 -26.62 -1.71
N ALA A 64 8.16 -25.59 -2.31
CA ALA A 64 7.47 -24.69 -3.21
C ALA A 64 7.83 -25.05 -4.66
N GLN A 65 6.84 -25.43 -5.46
CA GLN A 65 7.04 -25.76 -6.86
C GLN A 65 6.38 -24.68 -7.72
N ASN A 66 7.18 -23.90 -8.44
CA ASN A 66 6.69 -22.92 -9.40
C ASN A 66 6.35 -23.63 -10.73
N ARG A 67 5.07 -23.67 -11.07
CA ARG A 67 4.57 -24.31 -12.29
C ARG A 67 4.39 -23.35 -13.45
N ALA A 68 4.23 -22.06 -13.15
CA ALA A 68 4.12 -21.02 -14.17
C ALA A 68 4.67 -19.71 -13.58
N ALA A 69 5.75 -19.26 -14.16
CA ALA A 69 6.37 -18.00 -13.76
C ALA A 69 5.45 -16.81 -14.13
N GLY A 70 5.49 -15.79 -13.28
CA GLY A 70 4.87 -14.51 -13.58
C GLY A 70 5.59 -13.74 -14.68
N PRO A 71 5.13 -12.53 -15.03
CA PRO A 71 5.61 -11.73 -16.18
C PRO A 71 7.08 -11.32 -16.12
N GLY A 72 7.90 -11.76 -15.26
CA GLY A 72 9.34 -11.48 -15.22
C GLY A 72 10.22 -12.73 -15.31
N GLY A 73 9.61 -13.93 -15.47
CA GLY A 73 10.34 -15.20 -15.51
C GLY A 73 10.93 -15.62 -14.16
N ARG A 74 10.71 -14.82 -13.10
CA ARG A 74 11.15 -15.07 -11.72
C ARG A 74 10.04 -14.65 -10.76
N ASP A 75 9.76 -15.49 -9.78
CA ASP A 75 8.76 -15.24 -8.76
C ASP A 75 9.38 -15.18 -7.37
N ALA A 76 8.90 -14.23 -6.57
CA ALA A 76 9.19 -14.18 -5.16
C ALA A 76 8.29 -15.19 -4.44
N VAL A 77 8.90 -16.10 -3.70
CA VAL A 77 8.20 -17.13 -2.91
C VAL A 77 8.61 -16.98 -1.47
N ARG A 78 7.62 -16.88 -0.59
CA ARG A 78 7.80 -16.92 0.85
C ARG A 78 7.25 -18.25 1.35
N LEU A 79 8.09 -19.03 2.01
CA LEU A 79 7.74 -20.30 2.63
C LEU A 79 7.96 -20.19 4.13
N GLY A 80 6.95 -20.54 4.92
CA GLY A 80 7.00 -20.53 6.37
C GLY A 80 6.41 -21.81 6.97
N GLY A 81 6.87 -22.18 8.14
CA GLY A 81 6.34 -23.28 8.91
C GLY A 81 6.27 -22.94 10.40
N ALA A 82 5.28 -23.51 11.08
CA ALA A 82 5.11 -23.45 12.52
C ALA A 82 4.63 -24.80 13.06
N ALA A 83 5.08 -25.14 14.26
CA ALA A 83 4.58 -26.30 14.99
C ALA A 83 3.89 -25.83 16.28
N VAL A 84 2.69 -26.34 16.55
CA VAL A 84 2.00 -26.15 17.81
C VAL A 84 2.09 -27.48 18.56
N LEU A 85 2.80 -27.49 19.69
CA LEU A 85 2.93 -28.66 20.56
C LEU A 85 1.81 -28.64 21.61
N LEU A 86 0.98 -29.64 21.61
CA LEU A 86 -0.18 -29.75 22.51
C LEU A 86 0.13 -30.46 23.84
N ALA A 87 1.21 -31.22 23.87
CA ALA A 87 1.67 -31.94 25.03
C ALA A 87 3.21 -32.02 25.07
N GLY A 88 3.74 -32.40 26.21
CA GLY A 88 5.19 -32.51 26.42
C GLY A 88 5.80 -31.28 27.11
N PRO A 89 7.09 -31.36 27.46
CA PRO A 89 7.80 -30.28 28.17
C PRO A 89 7.97 -28.98 27.34
N GLU A 90 7.93 -29.11 26.02
CA GLU A 90 8.05 -27.99 25.09
C GLU A 90 6.71 -27.29 24.81
N ALA A 91 5.59 -27.83 25.30
CA ALA A 91 4.28 -27.19 25.12
C ALA A 91 4.17 -25.97 26.05
N LEU A 92 4.09 -24.78 25.44
CA LEU A 92 3.92 -23.53 26.19
C LEU A 92 2.51 -23.45 26.77
N ARG A 93 2.42 -23.48 28.11
CA ARG A 93 1.19 -23.28 28.89
C ARG A 93 1.35 -22.06 29.81
N ASP A 94 1.82 -20.97 29.26
CA ASP A 94 2.20 -19.76 29.98
C ASP A 94 1.01 -18.83 30.29
N GLY A 95 -0.22 -19.24 29.92
CA GLY A 95 -1.41 -18.40 30.12
C GLY A 95 -1.52 -17.25 29.11
N SER A 96 -0.65 -17.18 28.11
CA SER A 96 -0.70 -16.13 27.08
C SER A 96 -1.95 -16.22 26.18
N LEU A 97 -2.60 -17.38 26.11
CA LEU A 97 -3.90 -17.59 25.48
C LEU A 97 -4.88 -18.15 26.52
N VAL A 98 -5.94 -17.40 26.78
CA VAL A 98 -7.01 -17.78 27.71
C VAL A 98 -8.31 -17.96 26.96
N VAL A 99 -8.97 -19.07 27.20
CA VAL A 99 -10.28 -19.40 26.64
C VAL A 99 -11.31 -19.34 27.76
N SER A 100 -12.40 -18.66 27.55
CA SER A 100 -13.55 -18.62 28.44
C SER A 100 -14.85 -18.88 27.69
N GLY A 101 -15.76 -19.59 28.31
CA GLY A 101 -17.04 -19.95 27.73
C GLY A 101 -17.92 -20.68 28.75
N PRO A 102 -19.08 -21.16 28.35
CA PRO A 102 -19.96 -21.93 29.22
C PRO A 102 -19.28 -23.25 29.67
N GLY A 103 -19.37 -23.59 30.95
CA GLY A 103 -18.77 -24.81 31.51
C GLY A 103 -19.38 -26.11 30.97
N GLN A 104 -20.59 -26.03 30.40
CA GLN A 104 -21.25 -27.15 29.72
C GLN A 104 -22.00 -26.60 28.49
N HIS A 105 -22.09 -27.42 27.46
CA HIS A 105 -22.75 -27.06 26.22
C HIS A 105 -23.54 -28.26 25.65
N THR A 106 -24.70 -27.97 25.06
CA THR A 106 -25.55 -28.97 24.43
C THR A 106 -25.12 -29.20 22.99
N ASN A 107 -24.92 -30.48 22.64
CA ASN A 107 -24.58 -30.86 21.27
C ASN A 107 -25.61 -30.32 20.26
N GLY A 108 -25.14 -29.87 19.12
CA GLY A 108 -25.97 -29.34 18.05
C GLY A 108 -26.39 -27.87 18.17
N THR A 109 -25.95 -27.16 19.23
CA THR A 109 -26.17 -25.72 19.36
C THR A 109 -24.85 -24.93 19.15
N ALA A 110 -24.94 -23.64 18.81
CA ALA A 110 -23.75 -22.80 18.60
C ALA A 110 -23.01 -22.54 19.92
N LEU A 111 -21.73 -22.86 20.00
CA LEU A 111 -20.86 -22.63 21.16
C LEU A 111 -20.17 -21.28 21.06
N GLY A 112 -20.51 -20.35 21.94
CA GLY A 112 -19.84 -19.08 22.06
C GLY A 112 -18.62 -19.17 22.98
N LEU A 113 -17.43 -18.94 22.44
CA LEU A 113 -16.17 -18.86 23.19
C LEU A 113 -15.60 -17.45 23.11
N ARG A 114 -15.01 -17.00 24.22
CA ARG A 114 -14.21 -15.80 24.28
C ARG A 114 -12.73 -16.20 24.37
N LEU A 115 -11.95 -15.70 23.42
CA LEU A 115 -10.51 -15.86 23.43
C LEU A 115 -9.87 -14.52 23.88
N ALA A 116 -8.98 -14.60 24.85
CA ALA A 116 -8.15 -13.49 25.28
C ALA A 116 -6.68 -13.91 25.18
N TRP A 117 -5.84 -13.02 24.70
CA TRP A 117 -4.41 -13.27 24.61
C TRP A 117 -3.63 -12.07 25.13
N SER A 118 -2.46 -12.34 25.67
CA SER A 118 -1.53 -11.33 26.19
C SER A 118 -0.12 -11.68 25.75
N ARG A 119 0.35 -11.03 24.71
CA ARG A 119 1.71 -11.15 24.17
C ARG A 119 2.28 -9.75 23.95
N PRO A 120 2.72 -9.08 25.04
CA PRO A 120 3.26 -7.71 24.95
C PRO A 120 4.59 -7.64 24.17
N ASP A 121 5.23 -8.76 23.98
CA ASP A 121 6.49 -8.96 23.26
C ASP A 121 6.30 -9.18 21.75
N MET A 122 5.06 -9.36 21.27
CA MET A 122 4.82 -9.50 19.84
C MET A 122 5.25 -8.26 19.06
N VAL A 123 5.94 -8.52 17.98
CA VAL A 123 6.35 -7.48 17.05
C VAL A 123 5.47 -7.46 15.82
N PRO A 124 5.37 -6.33 15.10
CA PRO A 124 4.58 -6.24 13.89
C PRO A 124 4.85 -7.38 12.90
N ASN A 125 3.78 -7.96 12.36
CA ASN A 125 3.76 -9.12 11.48
C ASN A 125 4.17 -10.46 12.10
N GLU A 126 4.52 -10.49 13.37
CA GLU A 126 4.70 -11.75 14.07
C GLU A 126 3.38 -12.52 14.14
N ARG A 127 3.49 -13.82 14.00
CA ARG A 127 2.34 -14.74 14.06
C ARG A 127 2.60 -15.76 15.16
N TRP A 128 1.64 -15.89 16.04
CA TRP A 128 1.62 -16.89 17.08
C TRP A 128 0.50 -17.86 16.83
N PHE A 129 0.80 -19.13 17.04
CA PHE A 129 -0.17 -20.19 16.87
C PHE A 129 -0.40 -20.87 18.20
N GLY A 130 -1.67 -21.09 18.51
CA GLY A 130 -2.11 -21.87 19.65
C GLY A 130 -3.22 -22.83 19.24
N ALA A 131 -3.65 -23.66 20.13
CA ALA A 131 -4.78 -24.53 19.90
C ALA A 131 -5.70 -24.58 21.13
N VAL A 132 -7.00 -24.69 20.86
CA VAL A 132 -8.02 -24.96 21.86
C VAL A 132 -8.47 -26.43 21.66
N GLU A 133 -8.34 -27.23 22.68
CA GLU A 133 -8.80 -28.60 22.66
C GLU A 133 -10.14 -28.71 23.40
N PHE A 134 -11.10 -29.37 22.76
CA PHE A 134 -12.41 -29.65 23.31
C PHE A 134 -12.36 -31.07 23.87
N ILE A 135 -12.69 -31.24 25.14
CA ILE A 135 -12.62 -32.52 25.85
C ILE A 135 -14.01 -32.90 26.31
N GLY A 136 -14.38 -34.13 26.09
CA GLY A 136 -15.66 -34.69 26.56
C GLY A 136 -15.72 -34.76 28.08
N VAL A 137 -16.86 -34.36 28.66
CA VAL A 137 -17.08 -34.38 30.14
C VAL A 137 -17.12 -35.82 30.70
N ARG A 138 -17.48 -36.79 29.87
CA ARG A 138 -17.50 -38.21 30.25
C ARG A 138 -16.31 -38.92 29.65
N GLY A 139 -15.23 -39.06 30.43
CA GLY A 139 -14.06 -39.85 30.02
C GLY A 139 -12.82 -39.09 29.58
N GLY A 140 -12.89 -37.78 29.44
CA GLY A 140 -11.71 -36.96 29.10
C GLY A 140 -11.19 -37.13 27.66
N GLU A 141 -12.00 -37.76 26.79
CA GLU A 141 -11.62 -37.96 25.38
C GLU A 141 -11.67 -36.67 24.57
N PRO A 142 -10.72 -36.46 23.69
CA PRO A 142 -10.69 -35.28 22.83
C PRO A 142 -11.86 -35.32 21.83
N LEU A 143 -12.71 -34.30 21.85
CA LEU A 143 -13.83 -34.13 20.92
C LEU A 143 -13.41 -33.42 19.63
N GLY A 144 -12.31 -32.66 19.68
CA GLY A 144 -11.79 -31.93 18.56
C GLY A 144 -10.85 -30.80 18.98
N ARG A 145 -10.24 -30.16 18.02
CA ARG A 145 -9.30 -29.06 18.22
C ARG A 145 -9.63 -27.91 17.29
N SER A 146 -9.40 -26.69 17.75
CA SER A 146 -9.44 -25.50 16.93
C SER A 146 -8.11 -24.80 17.00
N LEU A 147 -7.51 -24.55 15.84
CA LEU A 147 -6.29 -23.76 15.75
C LEU A 147 -6.62 -22.28 15.94
N VAL A 148 -5.83 -21.61 16.75
CA VAL A 148 -5.90 -20.17 16.98
C VAL A 148 -4.65 -19.54 16.40
N GLU A 149 -4.81 -18.60 15.48
CA GLU A 149 -3.75 -17.77 14.98
C GLU A 149 -3.92 -16.35 15.50
N VAL A 150 -2.93 -15.85 16.23
CA VAL A 150 -2.84 -14.47 16.66
C VAL A 150 -1.75 -13.81 15.82
N ARG A 151 -2.13 -12.82 15.05
CA ARG A 151 -1.21 -12.03 14.25
C ARG A 151 -1.08 -10.64 14.88
N ALA A 152 0.14 -10.23 15.16
CA ALA A 152 0.41 -8.84 15.44
C ALA A 152 0.21 -8.05 14.14
N LEU A 153 -1.00 -7.53 13.97
CA LEU A 153 -1.21 -6.53 12.94
C LEU A 153 -0.32 -5.36 13.32
N GLN A 154 0.54 -4.95 12.39
CA GLN A 154 1.06 -3.61 12.50
C GLN A 154 -0.14 -2.71 12.71
N SER A 155 -0.11 -1.90 13.75
CA SER A 155 -1.11 -0.85 13.82
C SER A 155 -1.05 -0.14 12.47
N MET A 156 -2.19 0.17 11.87
CA MET A 156 -2.24 0.91 10.60
C MET A 156 -1.48 2.25 10.68
N ALA A 157 -1.17 2.72 11.89
CA ALA A 157 -0.24 3.81 12.18
C ALA A 157 1.22 3.53 11.76
N LEU A 158 1.56 2.28 11.51
CA LEU A 158 2.93 1.83 11.20
C LEU A 158 3.06 1.23 9.79
N GLY A 159 2.16 1.52 8.87
CA GLY A 159 2.28 1.11 7.46
C GLY A 159 3.69 1.26 6.93
N SER A 160 3.98 0.90 5.71
CA SER A 160 5.32 0.98 5.14
C SER A 160 5.93 2.36 5.38
N GLN A 161 6.94 2.44 6.24
CA GLN A 161 7.59 3.70 6.58
C GLN A 161 8.50 4.11 5.42
N VAL A 162 8.26 5.29 4.89
CA VAL A 162 9.07 5.82 3.80
C VAL A 162 10.30 6.52 4.37
N LEU A 163 11.46 5.98 4.09
CA LEU A 163 12.73 6.63 4.38
C LEU A 163 13.01 7.67 3.28
N VAL A 164 12.86 8.94 3.64
CA VAL A 164 13.02 10.05 2.68
C VAL A 164 14.49 10.41 2.57
N PRO A 165 15.07 10.41 1.36
CA PRO A 165 16.44 10.87 1.15
C PRO A 165 16.63 12.31 1.63
N ALA A 166 17.74 12.55 2.34
CA ALA A 166 18.05 13.84 2.98
C ALA A 166 16.97 14.36 3.95
N GLY A 167 16.02 13.50 4.35
CA GLY A 167 15.03 13.79 5.37
C GLY A 167 15.59 13.66 6.79
N ALA A 168 14.74 13.94 7.78
CA ALA A 168 15.06 13.65 9.17
C ALA A 168 15.30 12.15 9.36
N PRO A 169 16.28 11.75 10.18
CA PRO A 169 16.50 10.34 10.48
C PRO A 169 15.25 9.67 11.06
N LEU A 170 14.93 8.48 10.59
CA LEU A 170 13.81 7.68 11.05
C LEU A 170 14.19 6.97 12.35
N PRO A 171 13.59 7.32 13.51
CA PRO A 171 13.86 6.63 14.76
C PRO A 171 13.18 5.25 14.77
N LEU A 172 13.90 4.23 15.21
CA LEU A 172 13.42 2.86 15.32
C LEU A 172 13.77 2.27 16.67
N ARG A 173 12.94 1.34 17.12
CA ARG A 173 13.21 0.53 18.30
C ARG A 173 12.95 -0.93 17.94
N LEU A 174 13.97 -1.76 18.04
CA LEU A 174 13.90 -3.18 17.69
C LEU A 174 14.16 -4.05 18.91
N LEU A 175 13.28 -5.01 19.14
CA LEU A 175 13.49 -6.05 20.14
C LEU A 175 14.58 -7.04 19.70
N PRO A 176 15.16 -7.81 20.63
CA PRO A 176 16.13 -8.85 20.30
C PRO A 176 15.62 -9.84 19.24
N GLY A 177 16.45 -10.16 18.26
CA GLY A 177 16.11 -11.09 17.18
C GLY A 177 15.18 -10.55 16.09
N VAL A 178 14.69 -9.33 16.22
CA VAL A 178 13.66 -8.75 15.32
C VAL A 178 14.28 -8.02 14.15
N ALA A 179 13.67 -8.21 12.97
CA ALA A 179 13.89 -7.41 11.77
C ALA A 179 12.70 -6.47 11.51
N HIS A 180 12.97 -5.23 11.12
CA HIS A 180 11.93 -4.34 10.61
C HIS A 180 11.87 -4.45 9.08
N GLU A 181 10.86 -5.10 8.56
CA GLU A 181 10.75 -5.45 7.14
C GLU A 181 9.90 -4.49 6.29
N GLN A 182 9.46 -3.37 6.88
CA GLN A 182 8.50 -2.47 6.21
C GLN A 182 9.03 -1.05 6.03
N ILE A 183 10.35 -0.88 6.09
CA ILE A 183 10.97 0.40 5.73
C ILE A 183 11.30 0.34 4.24
N ILE A 184 10.84 1.34 3.51
CA ILE A 184 11.07 1.46 2.08
C ILE A 184 11.76 2.76 1.74
N ILE A 185 12.48 2.75 0.64
CA ILE A 185 12.99 3.94 -0.04
C ILE A 185 12.71 3.81 -1.53
N ASP A 186 12.14 4.83 -2.13
CA ASP A 186 11.91 4.86 -3.57
C ASP A 186 13.06 5.59 -4.25
N VAL A 187 13.71 4.91 -5.19
CA VAL A 187 14.90 5.36 -5.91
C VAL A 187 14.49 5.91 -7.27
N PRO A 188 14.81 7.17 -7.58
CA PRO A 188 14.45 7.79 -8.86
C PRO A 188 15.27 7.23 -10.02
N ALA A 189 14.76 7.41 -11.25
CA ALA A 189 15.37 6.88 -12.46
C ALA A 189 16.78 7.42 -12.75
N ASN A 190 17.10 8.62 -12.26
CA ASN A 190 18.41 9.25 -12.45
C ASN A 190 19.34 9.12 -11.23
N ALA A 191 19.02 8.20 -10.29
CA ALA A 191 19.90 7.94 -9.15
C ALA A 191 21.23 7.31 -9.61
N SER A 192 22.34 7.80 -9.10
CA SER A 192 23.68 7.26 -9.33
C SER A 192 24.24 6.53 -8.11
N ARG A 193 23.81 6.92 -6.91
CA ARG A 193 24.21 6.29 -5.65
C ARG A 193 23.12 6.41 -4.60
N LEU A 194 22.89 5.33 -3.88
CA LEU A 194 22.07 5.27 -2.66
C LEU A 194 22.99 4.91 -1.49
N THR A 195 22.99 5.74 -0.45
CA THR A 195 23.65 5.46 0.82
C THR A 195 22.61 5.41 1.93
N VAL A 196 22.62 4.35 2.73
CA VAL A 196 21.78 4.23 3.92
C VAL A 196 22.67 4.06 5.14
N ASP A 197 22.52 4.97 6.08
CA ASP A 197 23.19 4.99 7.36
C ASP A 197 22.24 4.55 8.47
N LEU A 198 22.67 3.61 9.28
CA LEU A 198 22.02 3.20 10.50
C LEU A 198 22.91 3.55 11.67
N ASN A 199 22.43 4.38 12.58
CA ASN A 199 23.11 4.77 13.81
C ASN A 199 22.38 4.17 15.01
N GLY A 200 23.10 3.42 15.83
CA GLY A 200 22.58 2.78 17.03
C GLY A 200 23.28 3.26 18.29
N ALA A 201 22.54 3.82 19.24
CA ALA A 201 23.08 4.12 20.56
C ALA A 201 22.91 2.88 21.46
N GLY A 202 24.04 2.33 21.94
CA GLY A 202 24.05 1.21 22.89
C GLY A 202 23.59 -0.15 22.32
N ALA A 203 23.28 -0.21 21.04
CA ALA A 203 22.84 -1.42 20.36
C ALA A 203 24.04 -2.11 19.67
N GLY A 204 24.65 -3.06 20.34
CA GLY A 204 25.60 -3.95 19.67
C GLY A 204 24.89 -4.93 18.74
N ASN A 205 25.56 -5.33 17.65
CA ASN A 205 25.11 -6.41 16.76
C ASN A 205 23.78 -6.16 16.05
N VAL A 206 23.72 -5.14 15.22
CA VAL A 206 22.60 -4.88 14.32
C VAL A 206 23.05 -5.09 12.88
N ASP A 207 22.31 -5.85 12.11
CA ASP A 207 22.51 -6.03 10.68
C ASP A 207 21.65 -5.03 9.90
N LEU A 208 22.14 -4.58 8.74
CA LEU A 208 21.39 -3.76 7.79
C LEU A 208 21.44 -4.41 6.42
N HIS A 209 20.27 -4.63 5.82
CA HIS A 209 20.14 -5.20 4.48
C HIS A 209 19.33 -4.26 3.59
N LEU A 210 19.77 -4.12 2.34
CA LEU A 210 19.05 -3.39 1.29
C LEU A 210 18.76 -4.32 0.13
N ALA A 211 17.49 -4.40 -0.25
CA ALA A 211 17.03 -5.22 -1.37
C ALA A 211 16.01 -4.45 -2.22
N PRO A 212 16.11 -4.49 -3.57
CA PRO A 212 15.05 -3.97 -4.42
C PRO A 212 13.79 -4.83 -4.26
N ALA A 213 12.62 -4.22 -4.43
CA ALA A 213 11.38 -4.99 -4.51
C ALA A 213 11.48 -6.01 -5.65
N ALA A 214 11.06 -7.25 -5.37
CA ALA A 214 11.12 -8.33 -6.36
C ALA A 214 10.13 -8.07 -7.52
N ALA A 215 8.99 -7.43 -7.20
CA ALA A 215 8.01 -6.90 -8.14
C ALA A 215 7.37 -5.66 -7.51
N GLU A 216 6.76 -4.82 -8.34
CA GLU A 216 5.95 -3.72 -7.83
C GLU A 216 4.71 -4.30 -7.16
N SER A 217 4.54 -4.03 -5.88
CA SER A 217 3.31 -4.33 -5.17
C SER A 217 2.40 -3.11 -5.24
N PHE A 218 1.20 -3.32 -5.72
CA PHE A 218 0.17 -2.29 -5.79
C PHE A 218 -0.59 -2.10 -4.46
N ASP A 219 -0.38 -3.00 -3.50
CA ASP A 219 -0.95 -2.86 -2.16
C ASP A 219 -0.21 -1.73 -1.41
N PRO A 220 -0.89 -0.65 -0.98
CA PRO A 220 -0.29 0.41 -0.20
C PRO A 220 0.21 -0.05 1.18
N ASN A 221 -0.32 -1.16 1.69
CA ASN A 221 0.16 -1.81 2.89
C ASN A 221 1.34 -2.75 2.60
N ILE A 222 2.12 -2.42 1.63
CA ILE A 222 3.12 -3.21 0.96
C ILE A 222 3.77 -4.22 1.86
N GLY A 223 3.81 -5.39 1.28
CA GLY A 223 4.39 -6.58 1.86
C GLY A 223 5.79 -6.37 2.41
N THR A 224 6.20 -7.33 3.11
CA THR A 224 7.48 -7.45 3.77
C THR A 224 8.63 -7.47 2.78
N ALA A 225 9.79 -7.03 3.23
CA ALA A 225 11.04 -7.09 2.49
C ALA A 225 11.28 -8.47 1.86
N PRO A 226 11.89 -8.52 0.68
CA PRO A 226 12.38 -9.78 0.11
C PRO A 226 13.28 -10.52 1.11
N PRO A 227 13.38 -11.86 1.01
CA PRO A 227 14.32 -12.61 1.81
C PRO A 227 15.73 -12.00 1.76
N ARG A 228 16.45 -12.03 2.84
CA ARG A 228 17.81 -11.43 2.96
C ARG A 228 18.80 -11.96 1.93
N SER A 229 18.57 -13.15 1.39
CA SER A 229 19.34 -13.70 0.27
C SER A 229 19.24 -12.90 -1.02
N PHE A 230 18.24 -12.03 -1.15
CA PHE A 230 18.08 -11.08 -2.27
C PHE A 230 18.66 -9.69 -1.98
N ALA A 231 19.30 -9.50 -0.83
CA ALA A 231 19.95 -8.24 -0.53
C ALA A 231 21.08 -7.98 -1.53
N VAL A 232 21.04 -6.79 -2.13
CA VAL A 232 22.10 -6.30 -3.02
C VAL A 232 23.23 -5.67 -2.22
N GLY A 233 22.90 -5.10 -1.05
CA GLY A 233 23.86 -4.55 -0.11
C GLY A 233 23.55 -4.97 1.31
N SER A 234 24.60 -5.26 2.08
CA SER A 234 24.48 -5.64 3.48
C SER A 234 25.67 -5.16 4.30
N ALA A 235 25.39 -4.72 5.52
CA ALA A 235 26.39 -4.44 6.53
C ALA A 235 26.08 -5.24 7.78
N LEU A 236 26.96 -6.20 8.11
CA LEU A 236 26.77 -7.21 9.16
C LEU A 236 27.75 -7.00 10.31
N GLY A 237 27.52 -7.72 11.41
CA GLY A 237 28.46 -7.85 12.53
C GLY A 237 28.17 -6.94 13.72
N ALA A 238 29.11 -6.90 14.69
CA ALA A 238 28.86 -6.39 16.02
C ALA A 238 28.81 -4.85 16.17
N ALA A 239 29.12 -4.08 15.13
CA ALA A 239 29.07 -2.62 15.24
C ALA A 239 27.64 -2.10 15.35
N ALA A 240 27.41 -1.13 16.20
CA ALA A 240 26.11 -0.49 16.38
C ALA A 240 25.70 0.41 15.21
N SER A 241 26.66 0.99 14.51
CA SER A 241 26.44 1.82 13.33
C SER A 241 26.79 1.04 12.06
N LYS A 242 25.97 1.18 11.04
CA LYS A 242 26.14 0.51 9.74
C LYS A 242 25.97 1.52 8.63
N ARG A 243 26.71 1.29 7.55
CA ARG A 243 26.53 1.99 6.27
C ARG A 243 26.49 0.98 5.14
N VAL A 244 25.48 1.14 4.28
CA VAL A 244 25.37 0.40 3.02
C VAL A 244 25.30 1.41 1.89
N GLU A 245 26.15 1.19 0.88
CA GLU A 245 26.19 2.01 -0.33
C GLU A 245 25.93 1.12 -1.55
N ILE A 246 25.06 1.57 -2.44
CA ILE A 246 24.72 0.89 -3.68
C ILE A 246 24.84 1.90 -4.82
N SER A 247 25.53 1.51 -5.89
CA SER A 247 25.77 2.36 -7.06
C SER A 247 25.88 1.55 -8.34
N GLY A 248 25.95 2.24 -9.48
CA GLY A 248 26.14 1.65 -10.80
C GLY A 248 24.98 0.71 -11.18
N VAL A 249 25.31 -0.40 -11.83
CA VAL A 249 24.34 -1.38 -12.36
C VAL A 249 23.50 -2.09 -11.29
N ASN A 250 23.93 -2.04 -10.05
CA ASN A 250 23.23 -2.64 -8.92
C ASN A 250 22.15 -1.72 -8.37
N LEU A 251 22.20 -0.43 -8.64
CA LEU A 251 21.19 0.53 -8.21
C LEU A 251 20.09 0.64 -9.28
N ARG A 252 18.94 0.03 -9.01
CA ARG A 252 17.79 0.05 -9.92
C ARG A 252 16.79 1.10 -9.46
N PRO A 253 16.18 1.86 -10.38
CA PRO A 253 15.03 2.70 -10.06
C PRO A 253 13.88 1.88 -9.49
N GLY A 254 13.06 2.50 -8.66
CA GLY A 254 11.90 1.89 -8.04
C GLY A 254 12.10 1.64 -6.55
N ARG A 255 11.28 0.74 -6.01
CA ARG A 255 11.20 0.52 -4.56
C ARG A 255 12.31 -0.38 -4.05
N TRP A 256 12.87 0.03 -2.93
CA TRP A 256 13.85 -0.72 -2.16
C TRP A 256 13.36 -0.90 -0.74
N PHE A 257 13.67 -2.06 -0.17
CA PHE A 257 13.45 -2.35 1.24
C PHE A 257 14.75 -2.14 2.02
N VAL A 258 14.63 -1.47 3.15
CA VAL A 258 15.69 -1.24 4.13
C VAL A 258 15.35 -2.08 5.36
N THR A 259 16.09 -3.13 5.62
CA THR A 259 15.77 -4.11 6.66
C THR A 259 16.85 -4.12 7.75
N PRO A 260 16.72 -3.29 8.79
CA PRO A 260 17.53 -3.41 9.97
C PRO A 260 17.10 -4.61 10.80
N THR A 261 18.05 -5.35 11.38
CA THR A 261 17.80 -6.53 12.21
C THR A 261 18.61 -6.45 13.47
N ASN A 262 17.96 -6.50 14.62
CA ASN A 262 18.66 -6.59 15.92
C ASN A 262 19.08 -8.05 16.18
N ARG A 263 20.39 -8.29 16.19
CA ARG A 263 21.00 -9.58 16.56
C ARG A 263 21.49 -9.62 17.99
N GLY A 264 21.43 -8.49 18.67
CA GLY A 264 21.86 -8.36 20.07
C GLY A 264 20.84 -8.92 21.06
N PRO A 265 21.25 -9.15 22.31
CA PRO A 265 20.36 -9.68 23.34
C PRO A 265 19.44 -8.62 23.96
N GLY A 266 19.68 -7.34 23.72
CA GLY A 266 18.91 -6.22 24.26
C GLY A 266 18.12 -5.47 23.21
N VAL A 267 17.24 -4.57 23.64
CA VAL A 267 16.50 -3.66 22.75
C VAL A 267 17.45 -2.69 22.09
N ALA A 268 17.40 -2.58 20.78
CA ALA A 268 18.17 -1.64 19.99
C ALA A 268 17.37 -0.36 19.70
N SER A 269 17.93 0.80 20.09
CA SER A 269 17.44 2.11 19.68
C SER A 269 18.28 2.60 18.51
N LEU A 270 17.66 2.83 17.37
CA LEU A 270 18.32 3.06 16.08
C LEU A 270 17.77 4.32 15.41
N ALA A 271 18.58 4.92 14.55
CA ALA A 271 18.15 5.98 13.63
C ALA A 271 18.64 5.63 12.23
N LEU A 272 17.73 5.60 11.27
CA LEU A 272 18.03 5.40 9.84
C LEU A 272 18.00 6.72 9.10
N ALA A 273 19.02 6.94 8.28
CA ALA A 273 19.08 8.05 7.34
C ALA A 273 19.45 7.53 5.94
N ALA A 274 19.00 8.23 4.92
CA ALA A 274 19.36 7.92 3.54
C ALA A 274 19.80 9.17 2.78
N THR A 275 20.74 8.99 1.86
CA THR A 275 21.12 10.00 0.87
C THR A 275 21.07 9.38 -0.53
N LEU A 276 20.64 10.19 -1.50
CA LEU A 276 20.64 9.85 -2.91
C LEU A 276 21.49 10.87 -3.67
N GLU A 277 22.44 10.37 -4.43
CA GLU A 277 23.10 11.15 -5.47
C GLU A 277 22.39 10.87 -6.80
N THR A 278 22.23 11.91 -7.60
CA THR A 278 21.59 11.82 -8.92
C THR A 278 22.51 12.33 -10.00
N SER A 279 22.40 11.78 -11.20
CA SER A 279 23.14 12.21 -12.38
C SER A 279 22.17 12.53 -13.52
N GLY A 280 22.39 13.69 -14.17
CA GLY A 280 21.51 14.17 -15.23
C GLY A 280 20.12 14.63 -14.72
N ALA A 281 19.27 15.03 -15.66
CA ALA A 281 17.91 15.43 -15.36
C ALA A 281 17.01 14.20 -15.09
N PRO A 282 16.07 14.27 -14.14
CA PRO A 282 15.09 13.21 -13.96
C PRO A 282 14.15 13.13 -15.19
N PRO A 283 13.48 12.01 -15.41
CA PRO A 283 12.45 11.91 -16.44
C PRO A 283 11.43 13.05 -16.33
N ARG A 284 11.09 13.64 -17.47
CA ARG A 284 10.09 14.72 -17.50
C ARG A 284 8.72 14.14 -17.16
N MET A 285 8.12 14.65 -16.11
CA MET A 285 6.76 14.31 -15.73
C MET A 285 5.78 15.23 -16.49
N ARG A 286 4.68 14.66 -16.96
CA ARG A 286 3.58 15.41 -17.58
C ARG A 286 2.53 15.78 -16.55
N ASP A 287 1.77 16.82 -16.84
CA ASP A 287 0.53 17.09 -16.12
C ASP A 287 -0.47 16.01 -16.49
N ASN A 288 -0.94 15.25 -15.49
CA ASN A 288 -1.73 14.06 -15.76
C ASN A 288 -2.43 13.53 -14.51
N LEU A 289 -3.37 12.62 -14.76
CA LEU A 289 -3.96 11.76 -13.76
C LEU A 289 -3.15 10.46 -13.65
N PHE A 290 -2.63 10.21 -12.47
CA PHE A 290 -1.92 8.99 -12.12
C PHE A 290 -2.81 8.11 -11.24
N VAL A 291 -2.77 6.83 -11.46
CA VAL A 291 -3.59 5.85 -10.77
C VAL A 291 -2.78 4.64 -10.34
N ASN A 292 -3.24 4.00 -9.27
CA ASN A 292 -2.83 2.64 -8.96
C ASN A 292 -3.84 1.67 -9.59
N PRO A 293 -3.44 0.81 -10.55
CA PRO A 293 -4.37 -0.05 -11.28
C PRO A 293 -5.15 -1.03 -10.39
N GLU A 294 -4.59 -1.41 -9.24
CA GLU A 294 -5.25 -2.32 -8.31
C GLU A 294 -6.14 -1.61 -7.28
N ARG A 295 -6.16 -0.27 -7.31
CA ARG A 295 -6.99 0.57 -6.42
C ARG A 295 -7.84 1.51 -7.24
N SER A 296 -8.79 0.96 -7.96
CA SER A 296 -9.72 1.73 -8.77
C SER A 296 -10.49 2.77 -7.95
N ASN A 297 -10.98 3.79 -8.63
CA ASN A 297 -11.75 4.91 -8.08
C ASN A 297 -10.95 5.86 -7.16
N THR A 298 -9.64 5.75 -7.12
CA THR A 298 -8.74 6.74 -6.52
C THR A 298 -7.82 7.30 -7.59
N GLY A 299 -7.32 8.52 -7.40
CA GLY A 299 -6.42 9.11 -8.38
C GLY A 299 -5.61 10.27 -7.82
N TRP A 300 -4.46 10.48 -8.42
CA TRP A 300 -3.49 11.52 -8.08
C TRP A 300 -3.33 12.43 -9.29
N PHE A 301 -3.91 13.59 -9.23
CA PHE A 301 -3.84 14.55 -10.32
C PHE A 301 -2.67 15.51 -10.09
N LEU A 302 -1.72 15.50 -11.00
CA LEU A 302 -0.53 16.35 -10.96
C LEU A 302 -0.61 17.43 -12.03
N ASN A 303 -0.37 18.66 -11.63
CA ASN A 303 -0.41 19.82 -12.50
C ASN A 303 0.74 20.76 -12.22
N ARG A 304 1.15 21.53 -13.21
CA ARG A 304 2.13 22.60 -13.07
C ARG A 304 1.53 23.97 -13.30
N ALA A 305 2.08 24.91 -12.56
CA ALA A 305 1.87 26.33 -12.77
C ALA A 305 3.23 27.03 -12.59
N GLY A 306 3.95 27.24 -13.68
CA GLY A 306 5.34 27.67 -13.64
C GLY A 306 6.25 26.67 -12.92
N ASP A 307 6.96 27.10 -11.87
CA ASP A 307 7.84 26.24 -11.07
C ASP A 307 7.11 25.42 -9.99
N LEU A 308 5.82 25.68 -9.79
CA LEU A 308 5.03 24.97 -8.80
C LEU A 308 4.52 23.66 -9.38
N LEU A 309 4.62 22.60 -8.58
CA LEU A 309 3.89 21.36 -8.77
C LEU A 309 2.74 21.33 -7.78
N ALA A 310 1.55 21.10 -8.29
CA ALA A 310 0.33 20.92 -7.52
C ALA A 310 -0.18 19.50 -7.68
N LEU A 311 -0.61 18.92 -6.57
CA LEU A 311 -1.14 17.56 -6.49
C LEU A 311 -2.51 17.62 -5.83
N ALA A 312 -3.52 17.05 -6.49
CA ALA A 312 -4.81 16.75 -5.89
C ALA A 312 -4.94 15.22 -5.77
N TRP A 313 -5.12 14.74 -4.55
CA TRP A 313 -5.34 13.32 -4.27
C TRP A 313 -6.82 13.06 -4.03
N TYR A 314 -7.47 12.42 -4.96
CA TYR A 314 -8.86 11.99 -4.89
C TYR A 314 -8.94 10.60 -4.28
N THR A 315 -9.57 10.49 -3.12
CA THR A 315 -9.66 9.27 -2.32
C THR A 315 -10.93 9.26 -1.47
N TYR A 316 -10.94 8.47 -0.40
CA TYR A 316 -12.10 8.34 0.49
C TYR A 316 -11.67 8.48 1.95
N ASP A 317 -12.59 8.96 2.80
CA ASP A 317 -12.41 8.97 4.25
C ASP A 317 -12.66 7.56 4.87
N ASP A 318 -12.50 7.44 6.18
CA ASP A 318 -12.68 6.17 6.89
C ASP A 318 -14.11 5.62 6.82
N GLU A 319 -15.09 6.48 6.53
CA GLU A 319 -16.49 6.12 6.28
C GLU A 319 -16.80 5.87 4.79
N ARG A 320 -15.77 5.71 3.96
CA ARG A 320 -15.86 5.41 2.54
C ARG A 320 -16.49 6.52 1.67
N ARG A 321 -16.53 7.75 2.16
CA ARG A 321 -17.08 8.91 1.45
C ARG A 321 -15.99 9.58 0.62
N PRO A 322 -16.27 10.09 -0.58
CA PRO A 322 -15.29 10.78 -1.41
C PRO A 322 -14.72 12.00 -0.67
N THR A 323 -13.41 12.10 -0.65
CA THR A 323 -12.66 13.25 -0.10
C THR A 323 -11.43 13.52 -0.94
N TRP A 324 -10.83 14.70 -0.78
CA TRP A 324 -9.60 15.04 -1.47
C TRP A 324 -8.62 15.74 -0.53
N TYR A 325 -7.35 15.55 -0.85
CA TYR A 325 -6.23 16.23 -0.21
C TYR A 325 -5.43 16.98 -1.27
N PHE A 326 -4.71 17.99 -0.85
CA PHE A 326 -3.96 18.85 -1.75
C PHE A 326 -2.55 19.08 -1.24
N ALA A 327 -1.60 19.16 -2.16
CA ALA A 327 -0.25 19.58 -1.86
C ALA A 327 0.26 20.46 -3.00
N VAL A 328 1.01 21.50 -2.68
CA VAL A 328 1.61 22.38 -3.67
C VAL A 328 2.95 22.91 -3.18
N GLY A 329 3.90 23.02 -4.08
CA GLY A 329 5.20 23.59 -3.75
C GLY A 329 6.16 23.59 -4.93
N PRO A 330 7.31 24.24 -4.77
CA PRO A 330 8.36 24.27 -5.79
C PRO A 330 8.95 22.87 -6.01
N GLY A 331 9.67 22.69 -7.08
CA GLY A 331 10.39 21.46 -7.37
C GLY A 331 9.84 20.66 -8.54
N GLY A 332 9.15 21.32 -9.45
CA GLY A 332 8.61 20.71 -10.68
C GLY A 332 9.60 19.86 -11.49
N ASN A 333 10.90 19.98 -11.25
CA ASN A 333 11.96 19.17 -11.88
C ASN A 333 12.79 18.33 -10.89
N ALA A 334 12.43 18.28 -9.62
CA ALA A 334 13.15 17.45 -8.66
C ALA A 334 12.91 15.95 -8.91
N PRO A 335 13.91 15.08 -8.74
CA PRO A 335 13.74 13.63 -8.85
C PRO A 335 12.85 13.07 -7.75
N VAL A 336 12.88 13.70 -6.57
CA VAL A 336 12.04 13.44 -5.41
C VAL A 336 11.40 14.76 -4.98
N TRP A 337 10.07 14.81 -4.96
CA TRP A 337 9.30 15.98 -4.52
C TRP A 337 8.57 15.66 -3.22
N ARG A 338 8.74 16.51 -2.21
CA ARG A 338 8.15 16.32 -0.88
C ARG A 338 7.38 17.54 -0.49
N GLN A 339 6.12 17.35 -0.04
CA GLN A 339 5.27 18.45 0.39
C GLN A 339 4.33 18.05 1.53
N THR A 340 3.84 19.06 2.24
CA THR A 340 2.78 18.91 3.22
C THR A 340 1.45 18.61 2.51
N LEU A 341 0.74 17.57 2.98
CA LEU A 341 -0.65 17.31 2.60
C LEU A 341 -1.58 18.21 3.42
N LEU A 342 -2.45 18.89 2.72
CA LEU A 342 -3.46 19.77 3.27
C LEU A 342 -4.86 19.18 3.05
N ARG A 343 -5.68 19.24 4.07
CA ARG A 343 -7.12 19.06 3.98
C ARG A 343 -7.79 20.43 4.07
N TYR A 344 -8.54 20.80 3.06
CA TYR A 344 -9.28 22.04 3.06
C TYR A 344 -10.66 21.86 3.68
N THR A 345 -11.12 22.87 4.38
CA THR A 345 -12.50 22.98 4.84
C THR A 345 -13.06 24.33 4.39
N ARG A 346 -14.31 24.36 4.01
CA ARG A 346 -14.96 25.61 3.62
C ARG A 346 -15.15 26.49 4.85
N GLY A 347 -14.60 27.69 4.79
CA GLY A 347 -14.77 28.72 5.80
C GLY A 347 -15.72 29.82 5.31
N VAL A 348 -16.15 30.69 6.24
CA VAL A 348 -17.06 31.80 5.94
C VAL A 348 -16.40 32.82 5.01
N GLU A 349 -15.15 33.18 5.29
CA GLU A 349 -14.41 34.21 4.53
C GLU A 349 -13.44 33.59 3.53
N ALA A 350 -12.81 32.46 3.88
CA ALA A 350 -11.85 31.76 3.04
C ALA A 350 -11.83 30.26 3.39
N ASP A 351 -11.44 29.44 2.42
CA ASP A 351 -11.17 28.04 2.66
C ASP A 351 -9.90 27.88 3.50
N VAL A 352 -9.95 27.03 4.52
CA VAL A 352 -8.84 26.83 5.46
C VAL A 352 -8.16 25.49 5.19
N GLY A 353 -6.91 25.56 4.73
CA GLY A 353 -6.04 24.40 4.58
C GLY A 353 -5.39 24.03 5.91
N ARG A 354 -5.62 22.82 6.41
CA ARG A 354 -4.97 22.28 7.61
C ARG A 354 -3.97 21.20 7.21
N PRO A 355 -2.73 21.23 7.73
CA PRO A 355 -1.80 20.12 7.59
C PRO A 355 -2.37 18.83 8.19
N VAL A 356 -2.42 17.78 7.40
CA VAL A 356 -2.87 16.43 7.84
C VAL A 356 -1.80 15.38 7.61
N GLY A 357 -0.70 15.73 6.97
CA GLY A 357 0.38 14.80 6.71
C GLY A 357 1.39 15.31 5.69
N GLU A 358 1.95 14.38 4.97
CA GLU A 358 3.06 14.59 4.04
C GLU A 358 2.92 13.66 2.83
N VAL A 359 3.36 14.11 1.68
CA VAL A 359 3.48 13.30 0.47
C VAL A 359 4.89 13.40 -0.10
N VAL A 360 5.40 12.29 -0.60
CA VAL A 360 6.68 12.17 -1.29
C VAL A 360 6.42 11.52 -2.64
N LEU A 361 6.75 12.21 -3.73
CA LEU A 361 6.69 11.67 -5.08
C LEU A 361 8.10 11.40 -5.58
N THR A 362 8.34 10.19 -6.08
CA THR A 362 9.63 9.79 -6.67
C THR A 362 9.42 9.42 -8.13
N ARG A 363 10.22 10.00 -9.02
CA ARG A 363 10.15 9.76 -10.47
C ARG A 363 10.95 8.52 -10.83
N VAL A 364 10.27 7.39 -10.99
CA VAL A 364 10.91 6.11 -11.30
C VAL A 364 10.92 5.80 -12.80
N GLY A 365 10.17 6.55 -13.59
CA GLY A 365 10.09 6.44 -15.05
C GLY A 365 9.48 7.69 -15.68
N ALA A 366 9.30 7.69 -16.99
CA ALA A 366 8.67 8.79 -17.73
C ALA A 366 7.14 8.84 -17.52
N ASP A 367 6.54 7.68 -17.33
CA ASP A 367 5.10 7.43 -17.20
C ASP A 367 4.74 6.86 -15.81
N ARG A 368 5.72 6.84 -14.89
CA ARG A 368 5.63 6.10 -13.64
C ARG A 368 6.22 6.87 -12.47
N LEU A 369 5.44 6.93 -11.40
CA LEU A 369 5.80 7.53 -10.12
C LEU A 369 5.68 6.50 -9.01
N HIS A 370 6.45 6.68 -7.96
CA HIS A 370 6.13 6.10 -6.67
C HIS A 370 5.69 7.21 -5.73
N VAL A 371 4.63 6.98 -5.01
CA VAL A 371 4.16 7.88 -3.97
C VAL A 371 4.28 7.22 -2.61
N GLY A 372 4.89 7.95 -1.68
CA GLY A 372 4.82 7.65 -0.26
C GLY A 372 4.02 8.74 0.43
N TRP A 373 3.21 8.39 1.39
CA TRP A 373 2.41 9.38 2.12
C TRP A 373 2.31 9.04 3.60
N LYS A 374 2.16 10.09 4.40
CA LYS A 374 1.73 10.02 5.79
C LYS A 374 0.45 10.83 5.91
N LEU A 375 -0.62 10.23 6.40
CA LEU A 375 -1.93 10.86 6.53
C LEU A 375 -2.50 10.53 7.90
N ASP A 376 -2.74 11.54 8.74
CA ASP A 376 -3.26 11.40 10.10
C ASP A 376 -2.51 10.33 10.92
N GLY A 377 -1.17 10.32 10.81
CA GLY A 377 -0.29 9.37 11.49
C GLY A 377 -0.14 8.01 10.84
N ARG A 378 -0.91 7.68 9.81
CA ARG A 378 -0.82 6.44 9.04
C ARG A 378 0.13 6.62 7.86
N TRP A 379 0.88 5.58 7.53
CA TRP A 379 1.78 5.57 6.39
C TRP A 379 1.26 4.67 5.28
N GLY A 380 1.60 4.99 4.07
CA GLY A 380 1.39 4.15 2.92
C GLY A 380 2.29 4.54 1.77
N ALA A 381 2.39 3.65 0.80
CA ALA A 381 3.15 3.92 -0.41
C ALA A 381 2.66 3.01 -1.54
N GLU A 382 2.56 3.56 -2.71
CA GLU A 382 2.03 2.86 -3.88
C GLU A 382 2.73 3.29 -5.17
N PRO A 383 2.87 2.39 -6.15
CA PRO A 383 3.29 2.76 -7.49
C PRO A 383 2.11 3.39 -8.23
N LEU A 384 2.38 4.41 -9.00
CA LEU A 384 1.41 5.13 -9.79
C LEU A 384 1.81 5.12 -11.26
N PHE A 385 0.84 4.92 -12.12
CA PHE A 385 0.98 4.93 -13.56
C PHE A 385 0.13 6.04 -14.17
N GLU A 386 0.60 6.64 -15.24
CA GLU A 386 -0.27 7.50 -16.04
C GLU A 386 -1.52 6.71 -16.47
N LEU A 387 -2.70 7.25 -16.21
CA LEU A 387 -3.96 6.60 -16.63
C LEU A 387 -4.01 6.42 -18.14
N ALA A 388 -3.66 7.47 -18.87
CA ALA A 388 -3.43 7.48 -20.30
C ALA A 388 -2.66 8.75 -20.68
N GLN A 389 -2.13 8.82 -21.89
CA GLN A 389 -1.47 10.03 -22.34
C GLN A 389 -2.50 11.10 -22.69
N PRO A 390 -2.41 12.33 -22.12
CA PRO A 390 -3.23 13.44 -22.52
C PRO A 390 -3.05 13.72 -24.02
N SER A 391 -4.12 14.05 -24.68
CA SER A 391 -4.10 14.32 -26.12
C SER A 391 -5.03 15.46 -26.50
N CYS A 392 -4.68 16.15 -27.56
CA CYS A 392 -5.55 17.18 -28.12
C CYS A 392 -6.85 16.59 -28.60
N GLN A 393 -7.94 17.17 -28.14
CA GLN A 393 -9.31 16.77 -28.48
C GLN A 393 -10.06 17.97 -29.06
N THR A 394 -11.05 17.71 -29.87
CA THR A 394 -11.95 18.76 -30.37
C THR A 394 -13.22 18.73 -29.54
N ILE A 395 -13.45 19.82 -28.78
CA ILE A 395 -14.62 20.02 -27.94
C ILE A 395 -15.31 21.31 -28.39
N ASN A 396 -16.57 21.26 -28.78
CA ASN A 396 -17.35 22.39 -29.29
C ASN A 396 -16.63 23.16 -30.41
N GLY A 397 -15.96 22.44 -31.32
CA GLY A 397 -15.23 23.03 -32.45
C GLY A 397 -13.83 23.60 -32.12
N LEU A 398 -13.42 23.62 -30.87
CA LEU A 398 -12.08 24.03 -30.45
C LEU A 398 -11.19 22.80 -30.24
N THR A 399 -10.09 22.72 -31.00
CA THR A 399 -9.08 21.68 -30.82
C THR A 399 -7.98 22.17 -29.88
N ALA A 400 -7.88 21.55 -28.72
CA ALA A 400 -6.86 21.85 -27.71
C ALA A 400 -6.60 20.64 -26.80
N GLU A 401 -5.54 20.74 -26.01
CA GLU A 401 -5.30 19.88 -24.87
C GLU A 401 -5.90 20.58 -23.63
N PHE A 402 -6.95 19.98 -23.04
CA PHE A 402 -7.71 20.58 -21.96
C PHE A 402 -7.33 20.01 -20.58
N THR A 403 -6.41 19.07 -20.49
CA THR A 403 -5.96 18.50 -19.21
C THR A 403 -5.34 19.56 -18.32
N GLY A 404 -5.82 19.67 -17.09
CA GLY A 404 -5.31 20.65 -16.15
C GLY A 404 -6.29 20.96 -15.03
N ASN A 405 -5.90 21.87 -14.17
CA ASN A 405 -6.74 22.40 -13.12
C ASN A 405 -7.47 23.66 -13.59
N TRP A 406 -8.77 23.67 -13.37
CA TRP A 406 -9.68 24.76 -13.72
C TRP A 406 -10.43 25.25 -12.49
N TYR A 407 -10.76 26.51 -12.44
CA TYR A 407 -11.51 27.11 -11.36
C TYR A 407 -12.67 27.95 -11.87
N GLN A 408 -13.69 28.10 -11.08
CA GLN A 408 -14.77 29.06 -11.35
C GLN A 408 -14.30 30.47 -10.99
N VAL A 409 -14.46 31.40 -11.93
CA VAL A 409 -13.97 32.76 -11.75
C VAL A 409 -14.78 33.53 -10.72
N THR A 410 -16.06 33.19 -10.58
CA THR A 410 -17.03 33.91 -9.74
C THR A 410 -17.30 33.26 -8.38
N GLU A 411 -16.93 32.01 -8.20
CA GLU A 411 -17.20 31.29 -6.96
C GLU A 411 -15.90 30.70 -6.36
N ARG A 412 -15.72 30.95 -5.07
CA ARG A 412 -14.60 30.37 -4.30
C ARG A 412 -14.90 28.93 -3.89
N GLY A 413 -13.84 28.15 -3.77
CA GLY A 413 -13.90 26.79 -3.23
C GLY A 413 -14.53 25.78 -4.18
N PHE A 414 -14.73 26.13 -5.44
CA PHE A 414 -15.16 25.24 -6.49
C PHE A 414 -14.18 25.26 -7.66
N GLY A 415 -13.76 24.09 -8.06
CA GLY A 415 -12.92 23.92 -9.23
C GLY A 415 -13.06 22.50 -9.77
N LEU A 416 -12.31 22.23 -10.83
CA LEU A 416 -12.30 20.92 -11.44
C LEU A 416 -10.94 20.59 -12.03
N ASN A 417 -10.57 19.34 -11.97
CA ASN A 417 -9.52 18.81 -12.82
C ASN A 417 -10.15 18.24 -14.08
N THR A 418 -9.60 18.62 -15.22
CA THR A 418 -10.00 18.11 -16.53
C THR A 418 -8.93 17.18 -17.05
N PHE A 419 -9.34 16.09 -17.66
CA PHE A 419 -8.44 15.15 -18.30
C PHE A 419 -9.01 14.75 -19.65
N THR A 420 -8.24 14.99 -20.71
CA THR A 420 -8.63 14.63 -22.08
C THR A 420 -7.62 13.65 -22.68
N MET A 421 -8.11 12.53 -23.15
CA MET A 421 -7.35 11.47 -23.78
C MET A 421 -8.08 10.97 -25.02
N SER A 422 -7.42 10.15 -25.86
CA SER A 422 -7.94 9.68 -27.14
C SER A 422 -9.43 9.32 -27.15
N GLY A 423 -10.26 10.24 -27.60
CA GLY A 423 -11.71 10.02 -27.69
C GLY A 423 -12.49 10.08 -26.37
N VAL A 424 -11.87 10.49 -25.27
CA VAL A 424 -12.52 10.58 -23.95
C VAL A 424 -12.22 11.91 -23.28
N GLU A 425 -13.19 12.44 -22.59
CA GLU A 425 -13.08 13.58 -21.67
C GLU A 425 -13.54 13.18 -20.27
N ALA A 426 -12.79 13.60 -19.26
CA ALA A 426 -13.14 13.40 -17.87
C ALA A 426 -13.00 14.70 -17.08
N TYR A 427 -13.89 14.92 -16.14
CA TYR A 427 -13.95 16.07 -15.27
C TYR A 427 -14.13 15.62 -13.83
N VAL A 428 -13.31 16.12 -12.94
CA VAL A 428 -13.41 15.83 -11.50
C VAL A 428 -13.65 17.14 -10.76
N PRO A 429 -14.91 17.57 -10.61
CA PRO A 429 -15.24 18.70 -9.74
C PRO A 429 -14.88 18.37 -8.29
N TYR A 430 -14.22 19.32 -7.63
CA TYR A 430 -13.99 19.32 -6.21
C TYR A 430 -14.79 20.44 -5.57
N LEU A 431 -15.51 20.07 -4.51
CA LEU A 431 -16.51 20.91 -3.85
C LEU A 431 -16.51 20.58 -2.35
N TYR A 432 -17.46 21.17 -1.62
CA TYR A 432 -17.66 20.91 -0.20
C TYR A 432 -19.09 20.46 0.08
N ASP A 433 -19.26 19.59 1.08
CA ASP A 433 -20.58 19.26 1.62
C ASP A 433 -21.11 20.41 2.52
N ASP A 434 -22.37 20.29 2.99
CA ASP A 434 -23.00 21.29 3.85
C ASP A 434 -22.28 21.51 5.19
N ARG A 435 -21.39 20.59 5.58
CA ARG A 435 -20.53 20.70 6.76
C ARG A 435 -19.17 21.31 6.46
N GLY A 436 -18.94 21.71 5.21
CA GLY A 436 -17.66 22.26 4.76
C GLY A 436 -16.55 21.24 4.54
N ASN A 437 -16.86 19.94 4.49
CA ASN A 437 -15.85 18.92 4.21
C ASN A 437 -15.60 18.78 2.70
N PRO A 438 -14.36 18.50 2.28
CA PRO A 438 -13.99 18.35 0.88
C PRO A 438 -14.64 17.09 0.28
N ARG A 439 -15.25 17.24 -0.90
CA ARG A 439 -15.91 16.18 -1.66
C ARG A 439 -15.55 16.27 -3.13
N TRP A 440 -15.72 15.19 -3.86
CA TRP A 440 -15.57 15.16 -5.31
C TRP A 440 -16.60 14.25 -5.96
N VAL A 441 -16.87 14.53 -7.23
CA VAL A 441 -17.64 13.71 -8.16
C VAL A 441 -16.87 13.61 -9.47
N ILE A 442 -17.24 12.71 -10.35
CA ILE A 442 -16.59 12.57 -11.66
C ILE A 442 -17.63 12.56 -12.77
N ALA A 443 -17.36 13.28 -13.85
CA ALA A 443 -18.06 13.19 -15.12
C ALA A 443 -17.12 12.57 -16.15
N LEU A 444 -17.63 11.63 -16.93
CA LEU A 444 -16.88 10.93 -17.98
C LEU A 444 -17.74 10.77 -19.22
N ALA A 445 -17.21 11.12 -20.38
CA ALA A 445 -17.88 10.94 -21.65
C ALA A 445 -16.93 10.57 -22.79
N ASN A 446 -17.47 9.87 -23.76
CA ASN A 446 -16.78 9.67 -25.05
C ASN A 446 -16.95 10.91 -25.93
N LEU A 447 -15.95 11.23 -26.71
CA LEU A 447 -15.98 12.32 -27.70
C LEU A 447 -16.33 11.75 -29.11
N PRO A 448 -17.03 12.49 -29.95
CA PRO A 448 -17.56 13.84 -29.68
C PRO A 448 -18.77 13.80 -28.73
N ASN A 449 -18.85 14.77 -27.84
CA ASN A 449 -20.00 14.95 -26.97
C ASN A 449 -20.29 16.46 -26.78
N ASP A 450 -21.40 16.92 -27.32
CA ASP A 450 -21.87 18.32 -27.20
C ASP A 450 -23.05 18.46 -26.22
N GLY A 451 -23.40 17.37 -25.54
CA GLY A 451 -24.55 17.29 -24.67
C GLY A 451 -24.24 17.41 -23.18
N VAL A 452 -25.14 16.82 -22.40
CA VAL A 452 -25.06 16.77 -20.95
C VAL A 452 -24.28 15.53 -20.53
N ILE A 453 -23.25 15.71 -19.73
CA ILE A 453 -22.41 14.63 -19.21
C ILE A 453 -22.92 14.23 -17.83
N PRO A 454 -23.30 12.96 -17.59
CA PRO A 454 -23.69 12.52 -16.26
C PRO A 454 -22.50 12.53 -15.30
N MET A 455 -22.73 12.94 -14.07
CA MET A 455 -21.77 12.88 -12.99
C MET A 455 -22.09 11.75 -12.03
N LEU A 456 -21.05 11.10 -11.54
CA LEU A 456 -21.14 10.00 -10.60
C LEU A 456 -20.43 10.37 -9.28
N GLN A 457 -21.07 10.05 -8.18
CA GLN A 457 -20.45 9.97 -6.86
C GLN A 457 -20.12 8.52 -6.58
N PHE A 458 -18.87 8.26 -6.22
CA PHE A 458 -18.42 6.93 -5.83
C PHE A 458 -18.33 6.81 -4.31
N ASP A 459 -18.48 5.61 -3.81
CA ASP A 459 -17.95 5.16 -2.54
C ASP A 459 -16.67 4.35 -2.79
N GLY A 460 -15.78 4.24 -1.82
CA GLY A 460 -14.52 3.52 -2.01
C GLY A 460 -13.77 3.27 -0.71
N GLN A 461 -12.55 2.76 -0.81
CA GLN A 461 -11.71 2.46 0.33
C GLN A 461 -10.89 3.67 0.78
N CYS A 462 -10.72 3.84 2.08
CA CYS A 462 -9.77 4.82 2.62
C CYS A 462 -8.31 4.45 2.23
N PRO A 463 -7.35 5.40 2.25
CA PRO A 463 -5.98 5.17 1.80
C PRO A 463 -5.28 3.95 2.41
N SER A 464 -5.49 3.71 3.70
CA SER A 464 -4.89 2.58 4.45
C SER A 464 -5.83 1.39 4.63
N CYS A 465 -7.05 1.44 4.06
CA CYS A 465 -8.01 0.34 4.13
C CYS A 465 -7.71 -0.75 3.10
N ALA A 466 -8.16 -1.96 3.38
CA ALA A 466 -8.19 -3.02 2.37
C ALA A 466 -8.97 -2.57 1.14
N PHE A 467 -8.56 -3.03 -0.03
CA PHE A 467 -9.25 -2.72 -1.27
C PHE A 467 -10.72 -3.17 -1.19
N ALA A 468 -11.62 -2.27 -1.58
CA ALA A 468 -13.03 -2.57 -1.77
C ALA A 468 -13.48 -1.83 -3.03
N PRO A 469 -14.04 -2.54 -4.02
CA PRO A 469 -14.51 -1.90 -5.24
C PRO A 469 -15.56 -0.84 -4.89
N GLY A 470 -15.44 0.33 -5.51
CA GLY A 470 -16.40 1.41 -5.34
C GLY A 470 -17.60 1.25 -6.27
N THR A 471 -18.73 1.80 -5.85
CA THR A 471 -19.94 1.85 -6.67
C THR A 471 -20.24 3.31 -7.03
N GLY A 472 -20.33 3.58 -8.32
CA GLY A 472 -20.72 4.89 -8.83
C GLY A 472 -22.23 5.04 -8.90
N ARG A 473 -22.78 6.13 -8.37
CA ARG A 473 -24.19 6.47 -8.42
C ARG A 473 -24.40 7.85 -9.04
N PRO A 474 -25.44 8.06 -9.88
CA PRO A 474 -25.71 9.36 -10.46
C PRO A 474 -25.87 10.45 -9.39
N ALA A 475 -25.09 11.52 -9.51
CA ALA A 475 -25.06 12.64 -8.56
C ALA A 475 -25.19 14.00 -9.24
N GLY A 476 -25.47 14.03 -10.54
CA GLY A 476 -25.67 15.29 -11.23
C GLY A 476 -25.29 15.26 -12.70
N THR A 477 -25.14 16.45 -13.27
CA THR A 477 -24.82 16.65 -14.69
C THR A 477 -23.86 17.81 -14.88
N LEU A 478 -23.03 17.73 -15.92
CA LEU A 478 -22.15 18.76 -16.42
C LEU A 478 -22.49 19.10 -17.87
N THR A 479 -22.59 20.39 -18.16
CA THR A 479 -22.50 20.92 -19.52
C THR A 479 -21.31 21.88 -19.58
N ARG A 480 -20.51 21.81 -20.62
CA ARG A 480 -19.30 22.62 -20.75
C ARG A 480 -19.13 23.16 -22.18
N SER A 481 -18.48 24.29 -22.31
CA SER A 481 -17.97 24.80 -23.59
C SER A 481 -16.66 25.53 -23.37
N PHE A 482 -15.76 25.48 -24.34
CA PHE A 482 -14.48 26.15 -24.27
C PHE A 482 -14.39 27.21 -25.36
N SER A 483 -14.04 28.45 -24.99
CA SER A 483 -13.78 29.56 -25.92
C SER A 483 -12.32 29.70 -26.27
N SER A 484 -11.43 29.13 -25.45
CA SER A 484 -9.98 29.05 -25.68
C SER A 484 -9.40 27.87 -24.87
N PRO A 485 -8.12 27.49 -25.05
CA PRO A 485 -7.43 26.51 -24.20
C PRO A 485 -7.37 26.92 -22.71
N ARG A 486 -7.69 28.16 -22.37
CA ARG A 486 -7.60 28.74 -21.02
C ARG A 486 -8.93 29.26 -20.47
N ALA A 487 -9.99 29.28 -21.25
CA ALA A 487 -11.27 29.85 -20.83
C ALA A 487 -12.47 29.07 -21.41
N GLY A 488 -13.52 28.99 -20.63
CA GLY A 488 -14.75 28.31 -21.03
C GLY A 488 -15.91 28.69 -20.12
N GLN A 489 -17.02 27.97 -20.30
CA GLN A 489 -18.21 28.01 -19.46
C GLN A 489 -18.49 26.61 -18.93
N GLY A 490 -18.85 26.51 -17.68
CA GLY A 490 -19.29 25.28 -17.05
C GLY A 490 -20.63 25.46 -16.36
N ARG A 491 -21.59 24.57 -16.65
CA ARG A 491 -22.84 24.46 -15.91
C ARG A 491 -22.83 23.15 -15.16
N PHE A 492 -22.86 23.25 -13.84
CA PHE A 492 -22.81 22.14 -12.91
C PHE A 492 -24.12 22.02 -12.17
N GLN A 493 -24.68 20.84 -12.13
CA GLN A 493 -25.87 20.50 -11.33
C GLN A 493 -25.52 19.28 -10.51
N ILE A 494 -24.96 19.49 -9.32
CA ILE A 494 -24.46 18.43 -8.44
C ILE A 494 -25.37 18.36 -7.22
N GLN A 495 -25.82 17.16 -6.87
CA GLN A 495 -26.48 16.85 -5.62
C GLN A 495 -25.75 15.69 -4.97
N LEU A 496 -25.07 15.94 -3.84
CA LEU A 496 -24.41 14.89 -3.09
C LEU A 496 -25.42 13.89 -2.53
N LEU A 497 -25.08 12.61 -2.61
CA LEU A 497 -25.95 11.51 -2.23
C LEU A 497 -25.77 11.14 -0.76
N ALA A 498 -26.85 10.72 -0.11
CA ALA A 498 -26.81 10.25 1.27
C ALA A 498 -25.71 9.16 1.48
N PRO A 499 -24.99 9.18 2.64
CA PRO A 499 -25.24 10.00 3.83
C PRO A 499 -24.66 11.44 3.75
N LEU A 500 -24.10 11.86 2.61
CA LEU A 500 -23.66 13.23 2.41
C LEU A 500 -24.85 14.13 2.11
N SER A 501 -24.70 15.41 2.42
CA SER A 501 -25.63 16.47 2.05
C SER A 501 -24.85 17.61 1.43
N GLY A 502 -25.45 18.29 0.49
CA GLY A 502 -24.87 19.43 -0.22
C GLY A 502 -25.21 19.41 -1.70
N SER A 503 -25.23 20.57 -2.27
CA SER A 503 -25.46 20.76 -3.69
C SER A 503 -24.59 21.88 -4.23
N ALA A 504 -24.22 21.75 -5.51
CA ALA A 504 -23.60 22.83 -6.27
C ALA A 504 -24.36 22.97 -7.59
N ILE A 505 -25.17 24.02 -7.68
CA ILE A 505 -25.90 24.36 -8.89
C ILE A 505 -25.40 25.72 -9.35
N THR A 506 -24.58 25.71 -10.37
CA THR A 506 -23.90 26.92 -10.83
C THR A 506 -23.68 26.88 -12.34
N GLU A 507 -23.73 28.04 -12.94
CA GLU A 507 -23.34 28.28 -14.32
C GLU A 507 -22.40 29.49 -14.32
N ALA A 508 -21.15 29.25 -14.64
CA ALA A 508 -20.12 30.27 -14.48
C ALA A 508 -18.98 30.12 -15.48
N PRO A 509 -18.27 31.22 -15.75
CA PRO A 509 -17.01 31.15 -16.45
C PRO A 509 -16.00 30.28 -15.69
N ILE A 510 -15.32 29.42 -16.42
CA ILE A 510 -14.19 28.65 -15.93
C ILE A 510 -12.90 29.11 -16.58
N ALA A 511 -11.84 29.19 -15.80
CA ALA A 511 -10.50 29.53 -16.29
C ALA A 511 -9.48 28.47 -15.87
N ARG A 512 -8.51 28.23 -16.75
CA ARG A 512 -7.42 27.30 -16.49
C ARG A 512 -6.39 27.95 -15.58
N LEU A 513 -6.01 27.25 -14.52
CA LEU A 513 -5.00 27.67 -13.55
C LEU A 513 -3.60 27.19 -13.93
N THR A 514 -3.52 26.06 -14.60
CA THR A 514 -2.26 25.39 -14.96
C THR A 514 -1.76 25.81 -16.35
N ASP A 515 -0.50 25.44 -16.64
CA ASP A 515 0.13 25.79 -17.91
C ASP A 515 -0.59 25.12 -19.10
N ASP A 516 -0.52 25.77 -20.27
CA ASP A 516 -1.05 25.20 -21.50
C ASP A 516 -0.14 24.09 -22.01
N LEU A 517 -0.75 23.00 -22.41
CA LEU A 517 -0.07 21.96 -23.18
C LEU A 517 -0.35 22.20 -24.66
N ALA A 518 0.70 22.51 -25.44
CA ALA A 518 0.54 22.80 -26.87
C ALA A 518 0.18 21.52 -27.65
N CYS A 519 -0.85 21.62 -28.48
CA CYS A 519 -1.15 20.62 -29.50
C CYS A 519 -0.05 20.61 -30.57
N GLY A 520 0.52 19.45 -30.86
CA GLY A 520 1.41 19.29 -32.01
C GLY A 520 2.90 19.47 -31.76
N ARG A 521 3.39 19.17 -30.55
CA ARG A 521 4.84 19.04 -30.33
C ARG A 521 5.25 17.62 -29.96
#